data_b7722ee0787efebb1e08f764b5b78192
#
_entry.id   b7722ee0787efebb1e08f764b5b78192
#
_cell.length_a   1.000
_cell.length_b   1.000
_cell.length_c   1.000
_cell.angle_alpha   90.00
_cell.angle_beta   90.00
_cell.angle_gamma   90.00
#
_symmetry.space_group_name_H-M   'P 1'
#
loop_
_entity.id
_entity.type
_entity.pdbx_description
1 polymer ?
#
loop_
_entity_poly.entity_id
_entity_poly.type
_entity_poly.pdbx_seq_one_letter_code
_entity_poly.pdbx_strand_id
1 'polypeptide(L)'
;DPANMAWLTGYDGWSFYVPQAVLVHQNEDEPIWFGRAQDARAAHYTTDLKDSNIVGFSEELVQHPVRHPFDELSALVQDRGWAKGKIGVELDAHYYTARCHDHLLRGLRHADISDCHELVNWARLVKSEAELVYMKEAGEICTEVMRRALLKIEPGIPQYEVIAEVYHAQIMGTNGNFGHYTGLCPLIQVGERTSTSHLTWTEEPLPSNGLLMMEIAGARHHYHAPLTRTMHIGPAPMEIQDLAKVIVEGVDAALEKSRPGVTCEEVESVWQQVLRRNGLKKDSRVG
;
A
#
# COMPACT_ATOMS: atom_id res chain seq x y z
N ASP A 1 -11.76 0.27 0.57
CA ASP A 1 -10.32 0.24 0.24
C ASP A 1 -9.97 -1.07 -0.47
N PRO A 2 -9.21 -1.05 -1.61
CA PRO A 2 -8.88 -2.27 -2.37
C PRO A 2 -8.11 -3.31 -1.56
N ALA A 3 -7.18 -2.88 -0.70
CA ALA A 3 -6.41 -3.80 0.13
C ALA A 3 -7.29 -4.48 1.20
N ASN A 4 -8.28 -3.76 1.73
CA ASN A 4 -9.27 -4.33 2.66
C ASN A 4 -10.22 -5.30 1.95
N MET A 5 -10.65 -4.97 0.74
CA MET A 5 -11.46 -5.88 -0.09
C MET A 5 -10.71 -7.18 -0.38
N ALA A 6 -9.44 -7.09 -0.80
CA ALA A 6 -8.58 -8.25 -1.05
C ALA A 6 -8.41 -9.11 0.22
N TRP A 7 -8.19 -8.50 1.38
CA TRP A 7 -8.04 -9.22 2.64
C TRP A 7 -9.32 -9.92 3.08
N LEU A 8 -10.48 -9.28 2.88
CA LEU A 8 -11.78 -9.83 3.28
C LEU A 8 -12.26 -10.99 2.39
N THR A 9 -11.83 -11.04 1.13
CA THR A 9 -12.41 -11.94 0.12
C THR A 9 -11.39 -12.75 -0.68
N GLY A 10 -10.13 -12.35 -0.69
CA GLY A 10 -9.14 -12.87 -1.63
C GLY A 10 -9.22 -12.25 -3.03
N TYR A 11 -10.11 -11.29 -3.27
CA TYR A 11 -10.29 -10.69 -4.59
C TYR A 11 -9.00 -10.04 -5.10
N ASP A 12 -8.51 -10.55 -6.23
CA ASP A 12 -7.27 -10.13 -6.89
C ASP A 12 -7.55 -9.58 -8.30
N GLY A 13 -8.41 -8.56 -8.38
CA GLY A 13 -8.74 -7.87 -9.62
C GLY A 13 -8.27 -6.41 -9.60
N TRP A 14 -7.68 -5.95 -10.71
CA TRP A 14 -7.26 -4.56 -10.87
C TRP A 14 -8.41 -3.71 -11.43
N SER A 15 -9.54 -3.65 -10.69
CA SER A 15 -10.80 -3.00 -11.11
C SER A 15 -11.25 -1.86 -10.20
N PHE A 16 -10.45 -1.49 -9.21
CA PHE A 16 -10.79 -0.49 -8.19
C PHE A 16 -11.00 0.94 -8.72
N TYR A 17 -10.70 1.20 -9.98
CA TYR A 17 -10.98 2.48 -10.66
C TYR A 17 -12.47 2.68 -11.01
N VAL A 18 -13.29 1.65 -10.90
CA VAL A 18 -14.75 1.74 -10.94
C VAL A 18 -15.30 1.49 -9.53
N PRO A 19 -16.51 2.03 -9.19
CA PRO A 19 -17.11 1.81 -7.89
C PRO A 19 -17.27 0.31 -7.58
N GLN A 20 -16.73 -0.12 -6.46
CA GLN A 20 -16.86 -1.49 -5.96
C GLN A 20 -16.86 -1.48 -4.43
N ALA A 21 -17.34 -2.54 -3.82
CA ALA A 21 -17.39 -2.68 -2.36
C ALA A 21 -17.37 -4.15 -1.93
N VAL A 22 -16.96 -4.38 -0.70
CA VAL A 22 -17.23 -5.63 0.02
C VAL A 22 -18.16 -5.29 1.18
N LEU A 23 -19.27 -6.01 1.28
CA LEU A 23 -20.24 -5.87 2.37
C LEU A 23 -20.01 -7.02 3.36
N VAL A 24 -19.83 -6.65 4.62
CA VAL A 24 -19.72 -7.59 5.74
C VAL A 24 -20.88 -7.37 6.68
N HIS A 25 -21.64 -8.43 7.00
CA HIS A 25 -22.74 -8.37 7.92
C HIS A 25 -22.53 -9.33 9.09
N GLN A 26 -22.78 -8.88 10.33
CA GLN A 26 -22.47 -9.64 11.55
C GLN A 26 -23.17 -10.99 11.69
N ASN A 27 -24.25 -11.23 10.96
CA ASN A 27 -25.05 -12.46 11.01
C ASN A 27 -24.91 -13.31 9.74
N GLU A 28 -23.98 -12.98 8.86
CA GLU A 28 -23.69 -13.75 7.64
C GLU A 28 -22.31 -14.40 7.76
N ASP A 29 -22.19 -15.62 7.28
CA ASP A 29 -20.94 -16.38 7.36
C ASP A 29 -19.88 -15.91 6.36
N GLU A 30 -20.29 -15.24 5.28
CA GLU A 30 -19.43 -14.80 4.20
C GLU A 30 -19.73 -13.35 3.80
N PRO A 31 -18.71 -12.57 3.41
CA PRO A 31 -18.93 -11.25 2.82
C PRO A 31 -19.57 -11.34 1.44
N ILE A 32 -20.09 -10.21 0.95
CA ILE A 32 -20.55 -10.06 -0.43
C ILE A 32 -19.57 -9.14 -1.16
N TRP A 33 -19.04 -9.63 -2.28
CA TRP A 33 -18.31 -8.79 -3.23
C TRP A 33 -19.33 -8.11 -4.17
N PHE A 34 -19.21 -6.80 -4.35
CA PHE A 34 -20.03 -6.00 -5.25
C PHE A 34 -19.14 -5.17 -6.16
N GLY A 35 -19.33 -5.27 -7.46
CA GLY A 35 -18.54 -4.53 -8.44
C GLY A 35 -19.15 -4.59 -9.83
N ARG A 36 -18.41 -4.17 -10.83
CA ARG A 36 -18.85 -4.19 -12.22
C ARG A 36 -19.13 -5.64 -12.69
N ALA A 37 -20.21 -5.86 -13.44
CA ALA A 37 -20.58 -7.20 -13.91
C ALA A 37 -19.45 -7.90 -14.70
N GLN A 38 -18.70 -7.15 -15.51
CA GLN A 38 -17.53 -7.67 -16.22
C GLN A 38 -16.45 -8.20 -15.25
N ASP A 39 -16.24 -7.52 -14.13
CA ASP A 39 -15.20 -7.85 -13.15
C ASP A 39 -15.66 -8.94 -12.16
N ALA A 40 -16.97 -9.21 -12.08
CA ALA A 40 -17.51 -10.31 -11.27
C ALA A 40 -16.92 -11.68 -11.66
N ARG A 41 -16.54 -11.86 -12.94
CA ARG A 41 -15.85 -13.09 -13.36
C ARG A 41 -14.47 -13.23 -12.72
N ALA A 42 -13.75 -12.14 -12.49
CA ALA A 42 -12.49 -12.19 -11.78
C ALA A 42 -12.71 -12.60 -10.31
N ALA A 43 -13.79 -12.13 -9.67
CA ALA A 43 -14.15 -12.55 -8.32
C ALA A 43 -14.41 -14.08 -8.23
N HIS A 44 -15.07 -14.69 -9.22
CA HIS A 44 -15.24 -16.16 -9.27
C HIS A 44 -13.92 -16.93 -9.40
N TYR A 45 -12.87 -16.34 -9.97
CA TYR A 45 -11.57 -17.01 -10.13
C TYR A 45 -10.63 -16.80 -8.94
N THR A 46 -10.80 -15.72 -8.20
CA THR A 46 -9.82 -15.29 -7.18
C THR A 46 -10.34 -15.42 -5.75
N THR A 47 -11.65 -15.65 -5.56
CA THR A 47 -12.26 -15.78 -4.24
C THR A 47 -12.88 -17.17 -4.05
N ASP A 48 -13.07 -17.55 -2.80
CA ASP A 48 -13.85 -18.76 -2.42
C ASP A 48 -15.31 -18.42 -2.06
N LEU A 49 -15.79 -17.23 -2.43
CA LEU A 49 -17.16 -16.80 -2.16
C LEU A 49 -18.17 -17.63 -2.95
N LYS A 50 -19.34 -17.89 -2.34
CA LYS A 50 -20.47 -18.47 -3.06
C LYS A 50 -20.90 -17.55 -4.21
N ASP A 51 -21.37 -18.14 -5.32
CA ASP A 51 -21.87 -17.39 -6.48
C ASP A 51 -22.93 -16.35 -6.11
N SER A 52 -23.78 -16.64 -5.11
CA SER A 52 -24.81 -15.71 -4.61
C SER A 52 -24.24 -14.48 -3.90
N ASN A 53 -22.97 -14.53 -3.53
CA ASN A 53 -22.25 -13.45 -2.82
C ASN A 53 -21.29 -12.70 -3.74
N ILE A 54 -21.33 -12.97 -5.04
CA ILE A 54 -20.62 -12.21 -6.07
C ILE A 54 -21.66 -11.47 -6.91
N VAL A 55 -21.80 -10.16 -6.68
CA VAL A 55 -22.86 -9.34 -7.27
C VAL A 55 -22.27 -8.33 -8.23
N GLY A 56 -22.62 -8.43 -9.50
CA GLY A 56 -22.22 -7.50 -10.56
C GLY A 56 -23.30 -6.45 -10.84
N PHE A 57 -22.95 -5.18 -10.78
CA PHE A 57 -23.85 -4.11 -11.24
C PHE A 57 -23.84 -3.97 -12.78
N SER A 58 -24.92 -3.41 -13.33
CA SER A 58 -25.11 -3.23 -14.79
C SER A 58 -24.05 -2.33 -15.41
N GLU A 59 -23.52 -2.74 -16.57
CA GLU A 59 -22.59 -1.95 -17.39
C GLU A 59 -23.12 -0.56 -17.75
N GLU A 60 -24.44 -0.39 -17.83
CA GLU A 60 -25.09 0.90 -18.10
C GLU A 60 -24.78 1.97 -17.03
N LEU A 61 -24.39 1.56 -15.85
CA LEU A 61 -24.07 2.47 -14.75
C LEU A 61 -22.63 3.00 -14.79
N VAL A 62 -21.77 2.40 -15.61
CA VAL A 62 -20.38 2.86 -15.76
C VAL A 62 -20.38 4.26 -16.37
N GLN A 63 -19.89 5.26 -15.62
CA GLN A 63 -19.88 6.67 -16.02
C GLN A 63 -21.26 7.26 -16.40
N HIS A 64 -22.35 6.66 -15.93
CA HIS A 64 -23.69 7.19 -16.19
C HIS A 64 -23.87 8.58 -15.52
N PRO A 65 -24.43 9.59 -16.23
CA PRO A 65 -24.46 10.97 -15.73
C PRO A 65 -25.36 11.18 -14.50
N VAL A 66 -26.42 10.38 -14.35
CA VAL A 66 -27.43 10.55 -13.28
C VAL A 66 -27.45 9.36 -12.31
N ARG A 67 -27.51 8.12 -12.84
CA ARG A 67 -27.52 6.90 -12.01
C ARG A 67 -26.08 6.53 -11.57
N HIS A 68 -25.99 5.72 -10.54
CA HIS A 68 -24.69 5.30 -10.00
C HIS A 68 -24.74 3.84 -9.54
N PRO A 69 -23.61 3.09 -9.61
CA PRO A 69 -23.55 1.72 -9.09
C PRO A 69 -24.03 1.56 -7.64
N PHE A 70 -23.84 2.57 -6.82
CA PHE A 70 -24.32 2.55 -5.42
C PHE A 70 -25.83 2.69 -5.27
N ASP A 71 -26.58 2.99 -6.33
CA ASP A 71 -28.05 2.83 -6.35
C ASP A 71 -28.41 1.35 -6.29
N GLU A 72 -27.71 0.49 -7.10
CA GLU A 72 -27.91 -0.97 -7.06
C GLU A 72 -27.33 -1.59 -5.78
N LEU A 73 -26.21 -1.08 -5.25
CA LEU A 73 -25.70 -1.48 -3.93
C LEU A 73 -26.74 -1.22 -2.84
N SER A 74 -27.38 -0.04 -2.87
CA SER A 74 -28.42 0.31 -1.90
C SER A 74 -29.65 -0.61 -2.01
N ALA A 75 -30.03 -0.98 -3.24
CA ALA A 75 -31.10 -1.95 -3.46
C ALA A 75 -30.71 -3.33 -2.90
N LEU A 76 -29.51 -3.80 -3.14
CA LEU A 76 -28.99 -5.05 -2.56
C LEU A 76 -29.06 -5.06 -1.02
N VAL A 77 -28.64 -3.96 -0.37
CA VAL A 77 -28.71 -3.80 1.09
C VAL A 77 -30.16 -3.82 1.59
N GLN A 78 -31.09 -3.22 0.84
CA GLN A 78 -32.52 -3.27 1.14
C GLN A 78 -33.11 -4.69 1.01
N ASP A 79 -32.80 -5.37 -0.08
CA ASP A 79 -33.27 -6.74 -0.38
C ASP A 79 -32.78 -7.75 0.66
N ARG A 80 -31.57 -7.53 1.21
CA ARG A 80 -31.03 -8.31 2.33
C ARG A 80 -31.62 -7.96 3.69
N GLY A 81 -32.47 -6.91 3.79
CA GLY A 81 -33.06 -6.46 5.04
C GLY A 81 -32.12 -5.68 5.96
N TRP A 82 -30.96 -5.22 5.47
CA TRP A 82 -29.93 -4.52 6.26
C TRP A 82 -30.09 -3.00 6.31
N ALA A 83 -31.07 -2.46 5.59
CA ALA A 83 -31.25 -1.02 5.39
C ALA A 83 -31.74 -0.21 6.62
N LYS A 84 -31.98 -0.84 7.78
CA LYS A 84 -32.47 -0.17 8.99
C LYS A 84 -31.46 -0.16 10.15
N GLY A 85 -30.25 -0.68 9.92
CA GLY A 85 -29.21 -0.80 10.93
C GLY A 85 -28.20 0.33 10.88
N LYS A 86 -27.14 0.14 11.67
CA LYS A 86 -25.91 0.93 11.55
C LYS A 86 -25.05 0.37 10.43
N ILE A 87 -24.59 1.24 9.55
CA ILE A 87 -23.73 0.89 8.43
C ILE A 87 -22.45 1.71 8.55
N GLY A 88 -21.33 1.01 8.79
CA GLY A 88 -20.01 1.62 8.74
C GLY A 88 -19.49 1.66 7.31
N VAL A 89 -18.91 2.78 6.90
CA VAL A 89 -18.25 2.96 5.61
C VAL A 89 -16.83 3.47 5.82
N GLU A 90 -15.91 3.05 4.96
CA GLU A 90 -14.51 3.51 4.97
C GLU A 90 -14.43 4.88 4.30
N LEU A 91 -14.66 5.97 5.05
CA LEU A 91 -14.69 7.33 4.49
C LEU A 91 -13.32 7.81 3.99
N ASP A 92 -12.23 7.28 4.53
CA ASP A 92 -10.85 7.61 4.10
C ASP A 92 -10.37 6.77 2.90
N ALA A 93 -11.19 5.84 2.39
CA ALA A 93 -10.82 5.05 1.23
C ALA A 93 -10.77 5.91 -0.05
N HIS A 94 -9.60 5.95 -0.71
CA HIS A 94 -9.35 6.81 -1.89
C HIS A 94 -10.32 6.59 -3.04
N TYR A 95 -10.86 5.39 -3.20
CA TYR A 95 -11.79 5.03 -4.27
C TYR A 95 -13.25 5.13 -3.85
N TYR A 96 -13.55 5.45 -2.59
CA TYR A 96 -14.88 5.76 -2.11
C TYR A 96 -15.15 7.26 -2.29
N THR A 97 -15.67 7.62 -3.46
CA THR A 97 -15.87 9.03 -3.81
C THR A 97 -17.05 9.67 -3.09
N ALA A 98 -17.07 11.00 -3.00
CA ALA A 98 -18.22 11.73 -2.49
C ALA A 98 -19.53 11.36 -3.25
N ARG A 99 -19.44 11.04 -4.54
CA ARG A 99 -20.59 10.58 -5.33
C ARG A 99 -21.08 9.20 -4.87
N CYS A 100 -20.17 8.27 -4.55
CA CYS A 100 -20.56 7.00 -3.94
C CYS A 100 -21.34 7.22 -2.66
N HIS A 101 -20.83 8.08 -1.79
CA HIS A 101 -21.44 8.39 -0.50
C HIS A 101 -22.83 9.04 -0.65
N ASP A 102 -22.97 10.03 -1.52
CA ASP A 102 -24.24 10.71 -1.79
C ASP A 102 -25.33 9.75 -2.30
N HIS A 103 -24.99 8.85 -3.23
CA HIS A 103 -25.93 7.84 -3.71
C HIS A 103 -26.29 6.81 -2.63
N LEU A 104 -25.34 6.41 -1.79
CA LEU A 104 -25.61 5.52 -0.67
C LEU A 104 -26.57 6.16 0.34
N LEU A 105 -26.35 7.43 0.74
CA LEU A 105 -27.23 8.17 1.64
C LEU A 105 -28.66 8.32 1.07
N ARG A 106 -28.77 8.59 -0.24
CA ARG A 106 -30.09 8.70 -0.90
C ARG A 106 -30.82 7.37 -0.96
N GLY A 107 -30.10 6.29 -1.20
CA GLY A 107 -30.66 4.95 -1.29
C GLY A 107 -31.04 4.36 0.07
N LEU A 108 -30.31 4.66 1.12
CA LEU A 108 -30.46 4.07 2.46
C LEU A 108 -30.89 5.09 3.52
N ARG A 109 -31.95 5.84 3.25
CA ARG A 109 -32.44 6.97 4.09
C ARG A 109 -32.81 6.60 5.52
N HIS A 110 -33.00 5.33 5.83
CA HIS A 110 -33.39 4.83 7.15
C HIS A 110 -32.24 4.13 7.88
N ALA A 111 -31.06 4.04 7.28
CA ALA A 111 -29.86 3.54 7.91
C ALA A 111 -29.11 4.66 8.62
N ASP A 112 -28.43 4.31 9.71
CA ASP A 112 -27.47 5.17 10.39
C ASP A 112 -26.08 4.91 9.73
N ILE A 113 -25.73 5.74 8.75
CA ILE A 113 -24.48 5.60 8.00
C ILE A 113 -23.41 6.49 8.64
N SER A 114 -22.32 5.88 9.06
CA SER A 114 -21.21 6.56 9.73
C SER A 114 -19.86 6.01 9.28
N ASP A 115 -18.81 6.74 9.59
CA ASP A 115 -17.44 6.28 9.39
C ASP A 115 -17.14 5.05 10.26
N CYS A 116 -16.54 4.03 9.68
CA CYS A 116 -16.10 2.83 10.41
C CYS A 116 -14.71 2.98 11.03
N HIS A 117 -14.07 4.14 10.90
CA HIS A 117 -12.79 4.47 11.55
C HIS A 117 -11.71 3.38 11.32
N GLU A 118 -11.50 3.03 10.06
CA GLU A 118 -10.47 2.04 9.66
C GLU A 118 -10.62 0.65 10.32
N LEU A 119 -11.85 0.22 10.62
CA LEU A 119 -12.13 -1.04 11.32
C LEU A 119 -11.39 -2.24 10.73
N VAL A 120 -11.37 -2.36 9.39
CA VAL A 120 -10.69 -3.47 8.70
C VAL A 120 -9.16 -3.32 8.80
N ASN A 121 -8.63 -2.12 8.74
CA ASN A 121 -7.19 -1.86 8.93
C ASN A 121 -6.75 -2.32 10.33
N TRP A 122 -7.54 -2.03 11.36
CA TRP A 122 -7.27 -2.48 12.73
C TRP A 122 -7.35 -4.01 12.86
N ALA A 123 -8.32 -4.66 12.20
CA ALA A 123 -8.41 -6.12 12.17
C ALA A 123 -7.19 -6.77 11.51
N ARG A 124 -6.63 -6.13 10.48
CA ARG A 124 -5.42 -6.58 9.74
C ARG A 124 -4.11 -6.27 10.43
N LEU A 125 -4.12 -5.47 11.50
CA LEU A 125 -2.89 -5.00 12.16
C LEU A 125 -2.04 -6.15 12.68
N VAL A 126 -2.67 -7.13 13.33
CA VAL A 126 -2.01 -8.34 13.82
C VAL A 126 -2.12 -9.44 12.77
N LYS A 127 -0.98 -9.85 12.22
CA LYS A 127 -0.92 -10.84 11.13
C LYS A 127 -1.01 -12.26 11.67
N SER A 128 -1.72 -13.10 10.97
CA SER A 128 -1.70 -14.57 11.16
C SER A 128 -0.35 -15.16 10.72
N GLU A 129 -0.08 -16.40 11.10
CA GLU A 129 1.12 -17.12 10.66
C GLU A 129 1.21 -17.27 9.14
N ALA A 130 0.08 -17.46 8.45
CA ALA A 130 0.03 -17.52 6.99
C ALA A 130 0.38 -16.18 6.34
N GLU A 131 -0.13 -15.08 6.87
CA GLU A 131 0.20 -13.73 6.40
C GLU A 131 1.67 -13.39 6.63
N LEU A 132 2.26 -13.82 7.76
CA LEU A 132 3.69 -13.64 8.04
C LEU A 132 4.58 -14.37 7.04
N VAL A 133 4.14 -15.50 6.47
CA VAL A 133 4.87 -16.17 5.38
C VAL A 133 4.95 -15.25 4.16
N TYR A 134 3.81 -14.69 3.72
CA TYR A 134 3.79 -13.77 2.57
C TYR A 134 4.60 -12.49 2.82
N MET A 135 4.56 -11.96 4.04
CA MET A 135 5.38 -10.80 4.40
C MET A 135 6.89 -11.10 4.36
N LYS A 136 7.31 -12.29 4.79
CA LYS A 136 8.71 -12.74 4.68
C LYS A 136 9.13 -12.90 3.22
N GLU A 137 8.32 -13.55 2.40
CA GLU A 137 8.55 -13.69 0.96
C GLU A 137 8.64 -12.31 0.28
N ALA A 138 7.76 -11.37 0.62
CA ALA A 138 7.82 -10.00 0.14
C ALA A 138 9.13 -9.30 0.56
N GLY A 139 9.62 -9.55 1.78
CA GLY A 139 10.91 -9.05 2.28
C GLY A 139 12.09 -9.62 1.51
N GLU A 140 12.08 -10.91 1.18
CA GLU A 140 13.10 -11.55 0.35
C GLU A 140 13.12 -10.96 -1.07
N ILE A 141 11.94 -10.79 -1.67
CA ILE A 141 11.79 -10.13 -2.98
C ILE A 141 12.35 -8.70 -2.91
N CYS A 142 11.97 -7.92 -1.90
CA CYS A 142 12.45 -6.55 -1.73
C CYS A 142 13.99 -6.48 -1.60
N THR A 143 14.58 -7.42 -0.87
CA THR A 143 16.03 -7.53 -0.72
C THR A 143 16.71 -7.80 -2.07
N GLU A 144 16.18 -8.72 -2.87
CA GLU A 144 16.70 -9.00 -4.21
C GLU A 144 16.53 -7.81 -5.15
N VAL A 145 15.38 -7.13 -5.11
CA VAL A 145 15.13 -5.91 -5.88
C VAL A 145 16.16 -4.84 -5.55
N MET A 146 16.41 -4.57 -4.26
CA MET A 146 17.42 -3.59 -3.85
C MET A 146 18.83 -4.02 -4.32
N ARG A 147 19.19 -5.28 -4.14
CA ARG A 147 20.49 -5.81 -4.60
C ARG A 147 20.70 -5.60 -6.10
N ARG A 148 19.69 -5.90 -6.93
CA ARG A 148 19.77 -5.73 -8.38
C ARG A 148 19.81 -4.26 -8.79
N ALA A 149 19.01 -3.41 -8.13
CA ALA A 149 19.06 -1.97 -8.34
C ALA A 149 20.45 -1.40 -8.04
N LEU A 150 21.05 -1.80 -6.92
CA LEU A 150 22.42 -1.38 -6.55
C LEU A 150 23.48 -1.79 -7.57
N LEU A 151 23.36 -2.99 -8.15
CA LEU A 151 24.27 -3.47 -9.19
C LEU A 151 24.09 -2.73 -10.53
N LYS A 152 22.93 -2.13 -10.77
CA LYS A 152 22.65 -1.37 -12.00
C LYS A 152 23.06 0.10 -11.88
N ILE A 153 23.34 0.60 -10.68
CA ILE A 153 23.74 2.00 -10.45
C ILE A 153 25.18 2.21 -10.88
N GLU A 154 25.36 2.86 -12.03
CA GLU A 154 26.65 3.28 -12.55
C GLU A 154 26.55 4.71 -13.09
N PRO A 155 27.61 5.55 -12.98
CA PRO A 155 27.64 6.87 -13.58
C PRO A 155 27.34 6.84 -15.08
N GLY A 156 26.46 7.75 -15.52
CA GLY A 156 26.08 7.86 -16.93
C GLY A 156 24.88 7.01 -17.34
N ILE A 157 24.43 6.07 -16.52
CA ILE A 157 23.21 5.30 -16.80
C ILE A 157 21.99 6.20 -16.52
N PRO A 158 20.99 6.27 -17.41
CA PRO A 158 19.75 6.98 -17.17
C PRO A 158 18.98 6.38 -15.98
N GLN A 159 18.31 7.23 -15.19
CA GLN A 159 17.55 6.79 -14.01
C GLN A 159 16.49 5.75 -14.36
N TYR A 160 15.79 5.90 -15.50
CA TYR A 160 14.75 4.94 -15.92
C TYR A 160 15.29 3.53 -16.16
N GLU A 161 16.56 3.34 -16.53
CA GLU A 161 17.14 2.00 -16.66
C GLU A 161 17.32 1.29 -15.33
N VAL A 162 17.68 2.02 -14.27
CA VAL A 162 17.70 1.49 -12.91
C VAL A 162 16.30 1.08 -12.49
N ILE A 163 15.30 1.90 -12.77
CA ILE A 163 13.91 1.61 -12.42
C ILE A 163 13.32 0.47 -13.25
N ALA A 164 13.70 0.33 -14.51
CA ALA A 164 13.33 -0.83 -15.32
C ALA A 164 13.85 -2.14 -14.70
N GLU A 165 15.07 -2.13 -14.16
CA GLU A 165 15.63 -3.26 -13.42
C GLU A 165 14.88 -3.53 -12.11
N VAL A 166 14.49 -2.47 -11.39
CA VAL A 166 13.65 -2.59 -10.18
C VAL A 166 12.32 -3.29 -10.52
N TYR A 167 11.59 -2.82 -11.53
CA TYR A 167 10.33 -3.46 -11.94
C TYR A 167 10.53 -4.90 -12.41
N HIS A 168 11.58 -5.16 -13.19
CA HIS A 168 11.91 -6.53 -13.60
C HIS A 168 12.13 -7.43 -12.39
N ALA A 169 12.95 -6.99 -11.43
CA ALA A 169 13.23 -7.76 -10.21
C ALA A 169 11.99 -7.94 -9.33
N GLN A 170 11.15 -6.92 -9.22
CA GLN A 170 9.88 -7.00 -8.47
C GLN A 170 8.98 -8.13 -8.99
N ILE A 171 8.81 -8.23 -10.30
CA ILE A 171 7.94 -9.24 -10.90
C ILE A 171 8.59 -10.63 -10.92
N MET A 172 9.88 -10.71 -11.26
CA MET A 172 10.59 -11.99 -11.26
C MET A 172 10.71 -12.61 -9.88
N GLY A 173 10.74 -11.78 -8.84
CA GLY A 173 10.87 -12.25 -7.47
C GLY A 173 12.17 -13.01 -7.18
N THR A 174 12.15 -13.92 -6.23
CA THR A 174 13.30 -14.71 -5.81
C THR A 174 12.89 -16.04 -5.18
N ASN A 175 13.80 -17.00 -5.09
CA ASN A 175 13.60 -18.29 -4.42
C ASN A 175 12.38 -19.10 -4.91
N GLY A 176 12.00 -18.94 -6.18
CA GLY A 176 10.81 -19.56 -6.76
C GLY A 176 9.49 -18.84 -6.49
N ASN A 177 9.51 -17.74 -5.74
CA ASN A 177 8.38 -16.87 -5.49
C ASN A 177 8.39 -15.69 -6.45
N PHE A 178 7.42 -15.59 -7.36
CA PHE A 178 7.23 -14.40 -8.18
C PHE A 178 6.63 -13.25 -7.34
N GLY A 179 6.89 -12.01 -7.76
CA GLY A 179 6.33 -10.84 -7.12
C GLY A 179 5.04 -10.36 -7.77
N HIS A 180 4.19 -9.70 -6.99
CA HIS A 180 3.03 -8.95 -7.47
C HIS A 180 3.40 -7.48 -7.71
N TYR A 181 2.52 -6.74 -8.40
CA TYR A 181 2.70 -5.29 -8.50
C TYR A 181 2.64 -4.64 -7.11
N THR A 182 3.43 -3.60 -6.92
CA THR A 182 3.49 -2.87 -5.66
C THR A 182 2.53 -1.69 -5.66
N GLY A 183 1.93 -1.39 -4.51
CA GLY A 183 1.15 -0.17 -4.30
C GLY A 183 2.03 1.09 -4.33
N LEU A 184 3.31 0.94 -3.99
CA LEU A 184 4.31 1.98 -4.10
C LEU A 184 4.99 1.92 -5.47
N CYS A 185 4.89 3.01 -6.24
CA CYS A 185 5.73 3.23 -7.41
C CYS A 185 7.20 3.37 -6.95
N PRO A 186 8.18 2.72 -7.58
CA PRO A 186 9.57 2.95 -7.23
C PRO A 186 9.95 4.43 -7.34
N LEU A 187 10.53 4.96 -6.28
CA LEU A 187 10.97 6.34 -6.21
C LEU A 187 12.50 6.41 -6.30
N ILE A 188 13.01 7.39 -7.01
CA ILE A 188 14.45 7.65 -7.12
C ILE A 188 14.69 9.15 -7.16
N GLN A 189 15.52 9.65 -6.26
CA GLN A 189 15.96 11.04 -6.19
C GLN A 189 17.47 11.08 -6.28
N VAL A 190 17.99 12.03 -7.08
CA VAL A 190 19.43 12.16 -7.36
C VAL A 190 19.89 13.60 -7.16
N GLY A 191 21.03 13.77 -6.52
CA GLY A 191 21.64 15.09 -6.27
C GLY A 191 20.76 15.98 -5.40
N GLU A 192 20.50 17.19 -5.81
CA GLU A 192 19.68 18.17 -5.07
C GLU A 192 18.23 17.71 -4.88
N ARG A 193 17.72 16.82 -5.75
CA ARG A 193 16.37 16.25 -5.64
C ARG A 193 16.20 15.36 -4.43
N THR A 194 17.28 14.87 -3.80
CA THR A 194 17.22 14.12 -2.54
C THR A 194 16.71 14.97 -1.36
N SER A 195 16.62 16.29 -1.52
CA SER A 195 15.99 17.19 -0.54
C SER A 195 14.46 17.17 -0.56
N THR A 196 13.86 16.44 -1.52
CA THR A 196 12.41 16.26 -1.63
C THR A 196 12.04 14.79 -1.48
N SER A 197 10.78 14.50 -1.19
CA SER A 197 10.25 13.14 -1.19
C SER A 197 9.36 12.89 -2.41
N HIS A 198 9.16 11.62 -2.72
CA HIS A 198 8.15 11.11 -3.65
C HIS A 198 8.33 11.54 -5.12
N LEU A 199 9.56 11.87 -5.55
CA LEU A 199 9.86 12.06 -6.96
C LEU A 199 10.13 10.71 -7.63
N THR A 200 9.56 10.55 -8.81
CA THR A 200 9.86 9.44 -9.70
C THR A 200 11.11 9.70 -10.54
N TRP A 201 11.51 8.75 -11.34
CA TRP A 201 12.69 8.80 -12.21
C TRP A 201 12.55 9.82 -13.33
N THR A 202 13.70 10.17 -13.90
CA THR A 202 13.82 10.99 -15.10
C THR A 202 14.69 10.31 -16.17
N GLU A 203 14.86 10.95 -17.31
CA GLU A 203 15.80 10.53 -18.36
C GLU A 203 17.24 10.97 -18.07
N GLU A 204 17.47 11.75 -17.02
CA GLU A 204 18.79 12.25 -16.66
C GLU A 204 19.73 11.09 -16.28
N PRO A 205 20.98 11.12 -16.75
CA PRO A 205 21.97 10.13 -16.36
C PRO A 205 22.37 10.30 -14.89
N LEU A 206 22.74 9.18 -14.25
CA LEU A 206 23.30 9.22 -12.90
C LEU A 206 24.65 9.95 -12.90
N PRO A 207 24.89 10.85 -11.94
CA PRO A 207 26.15 11.60 -11.86
C PRO A 207 27.32 10.68 -11.44
N SER A 208 28.55 11.14 -11.69
CA SER A 208 29.74 10.45 -11.19
C SER A 208 30.00 10.70 -9.69
N ASN A 209 29.34 11.69 -9.10
CA ASN A 209 29.46 12.05 -7.69
C ASN A 209 28.18 12.69 -7.18
N GLY A 210 27.62 12.20 -6.07
CA GLY A 210 26.43 12.78 -5.47
C GLY A 210 25.55 11.79 -4.72
N LEU A 211 24.57 12.30 -3.99
CA LEU A 211 23.59 11.48 -3.27
C LEU A 211 22.55 10.89 -4.24
N LEU A 212 22.13 9.68 -3.94
CA LEU A 212 21.00 8.99 -4.52
C LEU A 212 20.18 8.37 -3.40
N MET A 213 18.87 8.58 -3.45
CA MET A 213 17.92 7.92 -2.56
C MET A 213 16.95 7.11 -3.41
N MET A 214 16.66 5.89 -2.98
CA MET A 214 15.62 5.04 -3.56
C MET A 214 14.67 4.56 -2.49
N GLU A 215 13.38 4.54 -2.84
CA GLU A 215 12.34 3.88 -2.08
C GLU A 215 11.63 2.88 -2.99
N ILE A 216 11.66 1.62 -2.60
CA ILE A 216 11.16 0.48 -3.37
C ILE A 216 10.39 -0.46 -2.46
N ALA A 217 9.66 -1.40 -3.04
CA ALA A 217 9.01 -2.46 -2.29
C ALA A 217 9.10 -3.80 -3.02
N GLY A 218 9.02 -4.89 -2.27
CA GLY A 218 8.64 -6.20 -2.75
C GLY A 218 7.19 -6.48 -2.37
N ALA A 219 6.47 -7.22 -3.19
CA ALA A 219 5.09 -7.61 -2.90
C ALA A 219 4.85 -9.08 -3.22
N ARG A 220 4.16 -9.78 -2.32
CA ARG A 220 3.73 -11.18 -2.47
C ARG A 220 2.28 -11.31 -2.02
N HIS A 221 1.37 -11.76 -2.90
CA HIS A 221 -0.08 -11.79 -2.63
C HIS A 221 -0.60 -10.49 -1.99
N HIS A 222 -0.14 -9.35 -2.52
CA HIS A 222 -0.43 -7.99 -2.02
C HIS A 222 0.09 -7.66 -0.60
N TYR A 223 0.84 -8.56 0.07
CA TYR A 223 1.63 -8.21 1.24
C TYR A 223 2.93 -7.54 0.80
N HIS A 224 3.24 -6.41 1.41
CA HIS A 224 4.33 -5.54 0.99
C HIS A 224 5.45 -5.50 2.03
N ALA A 225 6.68 -5.39 1.54
CA ALA A 225 7.85 -5.05 2.33
C ALA A 225 8.55 -3.85 1.67
N PRO A 226 8.35 -2.62 2.18
CA PRO A 226 9.01 -1.43 1.66
C PRO A 226 10.44 -1.32 2.19
N LEU A 227 11.31 -0.67 1.42
CA LEU A 227 12.69 -0.43 1.78
C LEU A 227 13.20 0.86 1.15
N THR A 228 13.75 1.75 1.97
CA THR A 228 14.44 2.96 1.53
C THR A 228 15.93 2.84 1.76
N ARG A 229 16.73 3.27 0.79
CA ARG A 229 18.19 3.38 0.91
C ARG A 229 18.69 4.68 0.33
N THR A 230 19.57 5.32 1.08
CA THR A 230 20.37 6.47 0.63
C THR A 230 21.80 6.00 0.41
N MET A 231 22.40 6.41 -0.68
CA MET A 231 23.78 6.11 -1.01
C MET A 231 24.48 7.32 -1.63
N HIS A 232 25.80 7.26 -1.69
CA HIS A 232 26.59 8.26 -2.38
C HIS A 232 27.29 7.58 -3.57
N ILE A 233 27.07 8.12 -4.77
CA ILE A 233 27.80 7.69 -5.97
C ILE A 233 29.17 8.39 -5.93
N GLY A 234 30.24 7.65 -6.12
CA GLY A 234 31.62 8.16 -5.99
C GLY A 234 32.06 8.34 -4.53
N PRO A 235 33.22 9.01 -4.30
CA PRO A 235 33.75 9.22 -2.96
C PRO A 235 32.86 10.14 -2.13
N ALA A 236 32.29 9.62 -1.03
CA ALA A 236 31.46 10.40 -0.15
C ALA A 236 32.28 11.39 0.69
N PRO A 237 31.87 12.68 0.81
CA PRO A 237 32.44 13.63 1.76
C PRO A 237 32.39 13.11 3.20
N MET A 238 33.37 13.49 4.03
CA MET A 238 33.44 13.06 5.42
C MET A 238 32.15 13.36 6.21
N GLU A 239 31.57 14.52 6.00
CA GLU A 239 30.31 14.93 6.64
C GLU A 239 29.17 13.96 6.34
N ILE A 240 29.07 13.49 5.10
CA ILE A 240 28.06 12.51 4.69
C ILE A 240 28.35 11.14 5.32
N GLN A 241 29.62 10.75 5.39
CA GLN A 241 30.01 9.48 6.03
C GLN A 241 29.67 9.50 7.54
N ASP A 242 29.95 10.61 8.22
CA ASP A 242 29.66 10.74 9.65
C ASP A 242 28.16 10.80 9.93
N LEU A 243 27.41 11.53 9.09
CA LEU A 243 25.94 11.51 9.16
C LEU A 243 25.38 10.09 8.96
N ALA A 244 25.88 9.34 7.98
CA ALA A 244 25.45 7.97 7.71
C ALA A 244 25.65 7.06 8.92
N LYS A 245 26.76 7.18 9.65
CA LYS A 245 27.02 6.41 10.88
C LYS A 245 25.96 6.69 11.96
N VAL A 246 25.60 7.97 12.14
CA VAL A 246 24.57 8.36 13.12
C VAL A 246 23.19 7.81 12.72
N ILE A 247 22.87 7.86 11.42
CA ILE A 247 21.60 7.32 10.93
C ILE A 247 21.52 5.80 11.13
N VAL A 248 22.59 5.06 10.81
CA VAL A 248 22.66 3.61 11.03
C VAL A 248 22.50 3.28 12.52
N GLU A 249 23.24 3.98 13.40
CA GLU A 249 23.11 3.82 14.85
C GLU A 249 21.67 4.05 15.33
N GLY A 250 21.00 5.06 14.79
CA GLY A 250 19.60 5.35 15.12
C GLY A 250 18.63 4.25 14.69
N VAL A 251 18.82 3.70 13.48
CA VAL A 251 18.04 2.56 12.99
C VAL A 251 18.26 1.32 13.85
N ASP A 252 19.49 1.01 14.18
CA ASP A 252 19.84 -0.15 15.05
C ASP A 252 19.20 0.00 16.43
N ALA A 253 19.27 1.18 17.04
CA ALA A 253 18.64 1.46 18.32
C ALA A 253 17.11 1.31 18.28
N ALA A 254 16.46 1.77 17.19
CA ALA A 254 15.03 1.61 16.99
C ALA A 254 14.64 0.13 16.81
N LEU A 255 15.41 -0.63 16.04
CA LEU A 255 15.21 -2.08 15.84
C LEU A 255 15.37 -2.85 17.17
N GLU A 256 16.41 -2.54 17.94
CA GLU A 256 16.64 -3.17 19.24
C GLU A 256 15.50 -2.87 20.22
N LYS A 257 14.94 -1.65 20.19
CA LYS A 257 13.82 -1.26 21.04
C LYS A 257 12.49 -1.89 20.62
N SER A 258 12.32 -2.23 19.34
CA SER A 258 11.09 -2.77 18.78
C SER A 258 10.81 -4.19 19.27
N ARG A 259 10.05 -4.29 20.38
CA ARG A 259 9.70 -5.57 21.04
C ARG A 259 8.22 -5.55 21.46
N PRO A 260 7.60 -6.70 21.66
CA PRO A 260 6.24 -6.77 22.18
C PRO A 260 6.07 -5.96 23.48
N GLY A 261 5.01 -5.16 23.55
CA GLY A 261 4.70 -4.30 24.69
C GLY A 261 5.34 -2.91 24.66
N VAL A 262 6.19 -2.61 23.68
CA VAL A 262 6.75 -1.27 23.47
C VAL A 262 5.85 -0.46 22.55
N THR A 263 5.63 0.82 22.86
CA THR A 263 4.85 1.74 22.03
C THR A 263 5.68 2.29 20.86
N CYS A 264 5.00 2.71 19.78
CA CYS A 264 5.68 3.39 18.66
C CYS A 264 6.40 4.67 19.12
N GLU A 265 5.82 5.41 20.09
CA GLU A 265 6.44 6.59 20.70
C GLU A 265 7.78 6.27 21.39
N GLU A 266 7.86 5.14 22.10
CA GLU A 266 9.10 4.70 22.73
C GLU A 266 10.17 4.33 21.70
N VAL A 267 9.80 3.68 20.58
CA VAL A 267 10.71 3.37 19.48
C VAL A 267 11.23 4.67 18.83
N GLU A 268 10.35 5.62 18.51
CA GLU A 268 10.74 6.93 17.98
C GLU A 268 11.63 7.71 18.95
N SER A 269 11.36 7.61 20.26
CA SER A 269 12.13 8.31 21.29
C SER A 269 13.62 7.90 21.31
N VAL A 270 13.94 6.61 21.14
CA VAL A 270 15.36 6.18 21.11
C VAL A 270 16.07 6.66 19.85
N TRP A 271 15.40 6.66 18.70
CA TRP A 271 15.90 7.27 17.46
C TRP A 271 16.23 8.75 17.67
N GLN A 272 15.31 9.51 18.23
CA GLN A 272 15.48 10.93 18.55
C GLN A 272 16.63 11.20 19.55
N GLN A 273 16.85 10.30 20.50
CA GLN A 273 17.96 10.40 21.45
C GLN A 273 19.31 10.26 20.73
N VAL A 274 19.43 9.32 19.77
CA VAL A 274 20.64 9.17 18.97
C VAL A 274 20.94 10.44 18.20
N LEU A 275 19.96 11.05 17.55
CA LEU A 275 20.14 12.33 16.85
C LEU A 275 20.61 13.42 17.80
N ARG A 276 19.92 13.63 18.92
CA ARG A 276 20.23 14.71 19.88
C ARG A 276 21.64 14.62 20.46
N ARG A 277 22.12 13.41 20.82
CA ARG A 277 23.48 13.23 21.36
C ARG A 277 24.59 13.52 20.34
N ASN A 278 24.26 13.44 19.06
CA ASN A 278 25.15 13.80 17.95
C ASN A 278 24.93 15.22 17.42
N GLY A 279 24.18 16.07 18.16
CA GLY A 279 23.92 17.47 17.79
C GLY A 279 22.98 17.63 16.58
N LEU A 280 22.28 16.56 16.20
CA LEU A 280 21.34 16.56 15.08
C LEU A 280 19.90 16.69 15.56
N LYS A 281 19.04 17.14 14.69
CA LYS A 281 17.61 17.27 14.91
C LYS A 281 16.85 16.75 13.69
N LYS A 282 15.81 15.94 13.93
CA LYS A 282 14.89 15.54 12.89
C LYS A 282 14.12 16.76 12.37
N ASP A 283 13.99 16.89 11.06
CA ASP A 283 13.15 17.94 10.45
C ASP A 283 11.69 17.65 10.81
N SER A 284 10.98 18.68 11.26
CA SER A 284 9.56 18.56 11.61
C SER A 284 8.63 18.26 10.41
N ARG A 285 9.15 18.41 9.20
CA ARG A 285 8.43 18.09 7.95
C ARG A 285 8.44 16.62 7.58
N VAL A 286 9.26 15.81 8.25
CA VAL A 286 9.32 14.37 8.05
C VAL A 286 8.76 13.66 9.26
N GLY A 287 7.78 12.79 8.99
CA GLY A 287 7.05 12.03 10.01
C GLY A 287 7.87 10.97 10.72
#